data_4ac586f28dc8acc8ecca54e377e9d387
#
_entry.id   4ac586f28dc8acc8ecca54e377e9d387
#
_cell.length_a   1.000
_cell.length_b   1.000
_cell.length_c   1.000
_cell.angle_alpha   90.00
_cell.angle_beta   90.00
_cell.angle_gamma   90.00
#
_symmetry.space_group_name_H-M   'P 1'
#
loop_
_entity.id
_entity.type
_entity.pdbx_description
1 polymer ?
#
loop_
_entity_poly.entity_id
_entity_poly.type
_entity_poly.pdbx_seq_one_letter_code
_entity_poly.pdbx_strand_id
1 'polypeptide(L)'
;MRILITGTTGFVGHKLKASYKDAIAASSLRNATQDMVKKIVEESEADVVIHTAAISDIGTCQKDPQSSYFANVQIPLYLAAACKDRKLICFSSDQVYSACKEEGPYIEEVVKPGNIYAEHKLEMEERVLELVPSAVMLRAEWMYDYVSPKPNYFLNVLHASQQVSFSSRQFRGVTYLKEVVENMDHVMTLPGGAYNFGSETTQSMYEITEQFLQLLGKDVQLQDALPRHNLWMNCEKARKYGVEFSDVSDGLKRCLNDYKTVDK
;
A
#
# COMPACT_ATOMS: atom_id res chain seq x y z
N MET A 1 -0.96 8.74 22.78
CA MET A 1 -0.07 8.28 21.70
C MET A 1 -0.03 9.37 20.63
N ARG A 2 1.13 9.93 20.35
CA ARG A 2 1.36 10.95 19.31
C ARG A 2 1.82 10.25 18.04
N ILE A 3 1.25 10.62 16.93
CA ILE A 3 1.53 10.00 15.62
C ILE A 3 2.10 11.05 14.68
N LEU A 4 3.23 10.75 14.06
CA LEU A 4 3.80 11.52 12.95
C LEU A 4 3.52 10.77 11.64
N ILE A 5 2.92 11.45 10.65
CA ILE A 5 2.66 10.87 9.33
C ILE A 5 3.47 11.63 8.29
N THR A 6 4.28 10.91 7.53
CA THR A 6 4.98 11.46 6.36
C THR A 6 4.18 11.16 5.09
N GLY A 7 4.32 11.99 4.05
CA GLY A 7 3.61 11.77 2.79
C GLY A 7 2.11 12.08 2.85
N THR A 8 1.67 12.98 3.71
CA THR A 8 0.26 13.35 3.93
C THR A 8 -0.43 14.00 2.72
N THR A 9 0.31 14.36 1.68
CA THR A 9 -0.23 14.81 0.38
C THR A 9 -0.45 13.66 -0.60
N GLY A 10 0.04 12.46 -0.27
CA GLY A 10 -0.15 11.24 -1.06
C GLY A 10 -1.48 10.55 -0.75
N PHE A 11 -1.83 9.55 -1.56
CA PHE A 11 -3.12 8.85 -1.50
C PHE A 11 -3.39 8.22 -0.11
N VAL A 12 -2.45 7.43 0.40
CA VAL A 12 -2.58 6.78 1.71
C VAL A 12 -2.43 7.80 2.85
N GLY A 13 -1.38 8.62 2.81
CA GLY A 13 -1.07 9.57 3.87
C GLY A 13 -2.16 10.62 4.07
N HIS A 14 -2.82 11.07 3.01
CA HIS A 14 -3.95 12.00 3.10
C HIS A 14 -5.12 11.37 3.86
N LYS A 15 -5.49 10.12 3.53
CA LYS A 15 -6.59 9.41 4.20
C LYS A 15 -6.28 9.16 5.67
N LEU A 16 -5.06 8.73 5.98
CA LEU A 16 -4.61 8.53 7.36
C LEU A 16 -4.69 9.84 8.17
N LYS A 17 -4.18 10.96 7.61
CA LYS A 17 -4.22 12.27 8.28
C LYS A 17 -5.66 12.77 8.51
N ALA A 18 -6.56 12.50 7.57
CA ALA A 18 -7.97 12.86 7.72
C ALA A 18 -8.65 12.07 8.85
N SER A 19 -8.25 10.82 9.07
CA SER A 19 -8.80 9.93 10.10
C SER A 19 -8.15 10.16 11.46
N TYR A 20 -6.84 10.31 11.51
CA TYR A 20 -6.07 10.66 12.72
C TYR A 20 -5.91 12.19 12.81
N LYS A 21 -6.97 12.90 13.19
CA LYS A 21 -7.02 14.37 13.19
C LYS A 21 -5.88 15.02 13.97
N ASP A 22 -5.51 14.42 15.11
CA ASP A 22 -4.46 14.89 16.01
C ASP A 22 -3.05 14.46 15.58
N ALA A 23 -2.92 13.63 14.54
CA ALA A 23 -1.61 13.25 14.02
C ALA A 23 -0.87 14.45 13.45
N ILE A 24 0.44 14.47 13.60
CA ILE A 24 1.32 15.50 13.06
C ILE A 24 1.63 15.16 11.60
N ALA A 25 1.39 16.10 10.69
CA ALA A 25 1.82 15.98 9.31
C ALA A 25 3.28 16.41 9.20
N ALA A 26 4.16 15.50 8.77
CA ALA A 26 5.53 15.86 8.50
C ALA A 26 5.63 16.81 7.30
N SER A 27 6.59 17.74 7.34
CA SER A 27 6.96 18.49 6.15
C SER A 27 7.48 17.58 5.04
N SER A 28 7.57 18.09 3.82
CA SER A 28 8.06 17.31 2.68
C SER A 28 9.49 16.80 2.94
N LEU A 29 9.69 15.50 2.75
CA LEU A 29 10.99 14.85 2.85
C LEU A 29 11.74 14.81 1.51
N ARG A 30 11.20 15.41 0.45
CA ARG A 30 11.89 15.54 -0.84
C ARG A 30 13.16 16.37 -0.63
N ASN A 31 14.31 15.79 -0.92
CA ASN A 31 15.64 16.38 -0.71
C ASN A 31 16.02 16.63 0.78
N ALA A 32 15.35 15.97 1.73
CA ALA A 32 15.69 16.11 3.14
C ALA A 32 17.04 15.42 3.44
N THR A 33 17.85 16.07 4.26
CA THR A 33 19.06 15.45 4.83
C THR A 33 18.70 14.59 6.04
N GLN A 34 19.63 13.75 6.49
CA GLN A 34 19.46 12.97 7.70
C GLN A 34 19.16 13.85 8.92
N ASP A 35 19.86 14.96 9.08
CA ASP A 35 19.66 15.89 10.20
C ASP A 35 18.28 16.56 10.15
N MET A 36 17.79 16.90 8.95
CA MET A 36 16.43 17.42 8.80
C MET A 36 15.39 16.40 9.21
N VAL A 37 15.52 15.14 8.77
CA VAL A 37 14.62 14.05 9.15
C VAL A 37 14.66 13.80 10.65
N LYS A 38 15.86 13.75 11.25
CA LYS A 38 16.07 13.62 12.69
C LYS A 38 15.34 14.73 13.45
N LYS A 39 15.54 15.98 13.06
CA LYS A 39 14.88 17.14 13.67
C LYS A 39 13.35 17.05 13.59
N ILE A 40 12.79 16.67 12.43
CA ILE A 40 11.33 16.49 12.26
C ILE A 40 10.79 15.44 13.23
N VAL A 41 11.47 14.31 13.37
CA VAL A 41 11.06 13.22 14.27
C VAL A 41 11.17 13.66 15.74
N GLU A 42 12.27 14.30 16.14
CA GLU A 42 12.49 14.76 17.51
C GLU A 42 11.48 15.83 17.92
N GLU A 43 11.27 16.86 17.10
CA GLU A 43 10.34 17.96 17.37
C GLU A 43 8.87 17.51 17.38
N SER A 44 8.54 16.42 16.68
CA SER A 44 7.19 15.85 16.72
C SER A 44 6.83 15.21 18.05
N GLU A 45 7.83 14.79 18.84
CA GLU A 45 7.65 13.97 20.05
C GLU A 45 6.72 12.77 19.82
N ALA A 46 6.71 12.23 18.61
CA ALA A 46 5.80 11.15 18.26
C ALA A 46 6.24 9.82 18.86
N ASP A 47 5.27 9.06 19.36
CA ASP A 47 5.45 7.67 19.80
C ASP A 47 5.52 6.73 18.59
N VAL A 48 4.77 7.07 17.53
CA VAL A 48 4.64 6.29 16.30
C VAL A 48 4.92 7.17 15.08
N VAL A 49 5.75 6.68 14.16
CA VAL A 49 6.01 7.31 12.86
C VAL A 49 5.46 6.41 11.77
N ILE A 50 4.53 6.93 10.95
CA ILE A 50 3.94 6.23 9.81
C ILE A 50 4.49 6.85 8.53
N HIS A 51 5.29 6.08 7.81
CA HIS A 51 5.93 6.53 6.57
C HIS A 51 5.17 6.03 5.33
N THR A 52 4.48 6.95 4.65
CA THR A 52 3.72 6.66 3.43
C THR A 52 4.30 7.33 2.17
N ALA A 53 5.33 8.17 2.34
CA ALA A 53 5.94 8.85 1.21
C ALA A 53 6.77 7.86 0.37
N ALA A 54 6.56 7.87 -0.94
CA ALA A 54 7.30 7.02 -1.88
C ALA A 54 7.20 7.57 -3.30
N ILE A 55 8.13 7.17 -4.17
CA ILE A 55 7.93 7.15 -5.61
C ILE A 55 7.46 5.74 -5.95
N SER A 56 6.16 5.57 -6.26
CA SER A 56 5.53 4.26 -6.43
C SER A 56 5.23 3.88 -7.89
N ASP A 57 5.47 4.80 -8.82
CA ASP A 57 5.33 4.50 -10.25
C ASP A 57 6.57 3.77 -10.76
N ILE A 58 6.39 2.52 -11.20
CA ILE A 58 7.46 1.62 -11.66
C ILE A 58 8.22 2.24 -12.84
N GLY A 59 7.50 2.87 -13.77
CA GLY A 59 8.12 3.52 -14.94
C GLY A 59 9.00 4.69 -14.55
N THR A 60 8.58 5.49 -13.58
CA THR A 60 9.37 6.59 -13.01
C THR A 60 10.62 6.06 -12.31
N CYS A 61 10.49 5.02 -11.48
CA CYS A 61 11.63 4.39 -10.80
C CYS A 61 12.65 3.82 -11.79
N GLN A 62 12.17 3.22 -12.86
CA GLN A 62 13.05 2.66 -13.92
C GLN A 62 13.79 3.75 -14.70
N LYS A 63 13.15 4.91 -14.93
CA LYS A 63 13.75 6.06 -15.64
C LYS A 63 14.76 6.82 -14.77
N ASP A 64 14.50 6.94 -13.49
CA ASP A 64 15.36 7.63 -12.52
C ASP A 64 15.57 6.78 -11.26
N PRO A 65 16.46 5.76 -11.33
CA PRO A 65 16.76 4.91 -10.19
C PRO A 65 17.35 5.65 -8.99
N GLN A 66 18.07 6.75 -9.21
CA GLN A 66 18.68 7.53 -8.13
C GLN A 66 17.63 8.25 -7.28
N SER A 67 16.69 8.95 -7.93
CA SER A 67 15.56 9.57 -7.21
C SER A 67 14.68 8.52 -6.55
N SER A 68 14.46 7.37 -7.19
CA SER A 68 13.74 6.24 -6.61
C SER A 68 14.45 5.71 -5.37
N TYR A 69 15.76 5.48 -5.43
CA TYR A 69 16.57 5.02 -4.29
C TYR A 69 16.50 6.01 -3.14
N PHE A 70 16.68 7.29 -3.42
CA PHE A 70 16.62 8.32 -2.39
C PHE A 70 15.25 8.30 -1.68
N ALA A 71 14.15 8.29 -2.41
CA ALA A 71 12.81 8.33 -1.83
C ALA A 71 12.40 7.02 -1.14
N ASN A 72 12.75 5.87 -1.72
CA ASN A 72 12.25 4.56 -1.30
C ASN A 72 13.19 3.80 -0.36
N VAL A 73 14.47 4.18 -0.30
CA VAL A 73 15.48 3.56 0.57
C VAL A 73 16.09 4.57 1.54
N GLN A 74 16.68 5.65 1.01
CA GLN A 74 17.47 6.55 1.83
C GLN A 74 16.64 7.31 2.87
N ILE A 75 15.48 7.83 2.49
CA ILE A 75 14.56 8.52 3.43
C ILE A 75 14.06 7.57 4.53
N PRO A 76 13.55 6.34 4.24
CA PRO A 76 13.25 5.37 5.29
C PRO A 76 14.40 5.06 6.24
N LEU A 77 15.64 4.97 5.73
CA LEU A 77 16.82 4.76 6.58
C LEU A 77 17.12 5.96 7.51
N TYR A 78 16.91 7.19 7.04
CA TYR A 78 17.01 8.37 7.91
C TYR A 78 15.94 8.36 9.01
N LEU A 79 14.70 7.94 8.67
CA LEU A 79 13.63 7.75 9.66
C LEU A 79 13.98 6.64 10.65
N ALA A 80 14.51 5.51 10.19
CA ALA A 80 14.94 4.42 11.06
C ALA A 80 16.02 4.89 12.06
N ALA A 81 17.01 5.62 11.58
CA ALA A 81 18.06 6.18 12.45
C ALA A 81 17.50 7.13 13.54
N ALA A 82 16.40 7.83 13.24
CA ALA A 82 15.72 8.74 14.17
C ALA A 82 14.68 8.06 15.07
N CYS A 83 14.25 6.83 14.75
CA CYS A 83 13.14 6.11 15.39
C CYS A 83 13.58 4.93 16.27
N LYS A 84 14.83 4.89 16.78
CA LYS A 84 15.35 3.75 17.55
C LYS A 84 14.48 3.35 18.74
N ASP A 85 13.90 4.32 19.42
CA ASP A 85 13.05 4.13 20.60
C ASP A 85 11.56 4.41 20.30
N ARG A 86 11.17 4.40 19.05
CA ARG A 86 9.81 4.71 18.58
C ARG A 86 9.29 3.60 17.68
N LYS A 87 7.98 3.47 17.57
CA LYS A 87 7.37 2.58 16.58
C LYS A 87 7.50 3.20 15.20
N LEU A 88 8.17 2.50 14.28
CA LEU A 88 8.27 2.90 12.87
C LEU A 88 7.44 1.93 12.01
N ILE A 89 6.55 2.48 11.17
CA ILE A 89 5.72 1.74 10.22
C ILE A 89 6.01 2.30 8.83
N CYS A 90 6.46 1.44 7.92
CA CYS A 90 6.76 1.81 6.54
C CYS A 90 5.86 1.04 5.57
N PHE A 91 5.29 1.75 4.60
CA PHE A 91 4.59 1.11 3.49
C PHE A 91 5.59 0.57 2.46
N SER A 92 5.65 -0.74 2.37
CA SER A 92 6.32 -1.48 1.30
C SER A 92 5.31 -1.83 0.19
N SER A 93 5.55 -2.88 -0.59
CA SER A 93 4.73 -3.21 -1.75
C SER A 93 4.68 -4.71 -2.05
N ASP A 94 3.55 -5.17 -2.58
CA ASP A 94 3.36 -6.46 -3.21
C ASP A 94 4.34 -6.72 -4.39
N GLN A 95 4.93 -5.65 -4.94
CA GLN A 95 5.90 -5.75 -6.03
C GLN A 95 7.16 -6.56 -5.67
N VAL A 96 7.44 -6.78 -4.39
CA VAL A 96 8.54 -7.65 -3.95
C VAL A 96 8.36 -9.11 -4.44
N TYR A 97 7.16 -9.48 -4.90
CA TYR A 97 6.83 -10.78 -5.49
C TYR A 97 6.87 -10.79 -7.02
N SER A 98 7.19 -9.68 -7.67
CA SER A 98 6.95 -9.45 -9.11
C SER A 98 7.75 -10.34 -10.06
N ALA A 99 8.78 -11.07 -9.60
CA ALA A 99 9.51 -12.07 -10.38
C ALA A 99 9.39 -13.49 -9.81
N CYS A 100 8.50 -13.74 -8.85
CA CYS A 100 8.18 -15.08 -8.39
C CYS A 100 7.57 -15.89 -9.54
N LYS A 101 7.93 -17.17 -9.61
CA LYS A 101 7.47 -18.05 -10.69
C LYS A 101 6.29 -18.92 -10.26
N GLU A 102 6.12 -19.11 -8.98
CA GLU A 102 5.03 -19.82 -8.35
C GLU A 102 3.73 -19.03 -8.51
N GLU A 103 2.59 -19.68 -8.53
CA GLU A 103 1.30 -19.01 -8.75
C GLU A 103 0.85 -18.16 -7.55
N GLY A 104 1.30 -18.47 -6.34
CA GLY A 104 0.82 -17.87 -5.08
C GLY A 104 -0.30 -18.70 -4.44
N PRO A 105 -0.96 -18.23 -3.36
CA PRO A 105 -0.67 -16.95 -2.70
C PRO A 105 0.68 -16.94 -1.97
N TYR A 106 1.39 -15.81 -2.08
CA TYR A 106 2.74 -15.66 -1.52
C TYR A 106 2.69 -15.35 -0.02
N ILE A 107 3.55 -16.03 0.74
CA ILE A 107 3.86 -15.71 2.13
C ILE A 107 5.07 -14.77 2.21
N GLU A 108 5.32 -14.19 3.36
CA GLU A 108 6.33 -13.13 3.51
C GLU A 108 7.77 -13.58 3.24
N GLU A 109 8.07 -14.85 3.39
CA GLU A 109 9.39 -15.43 3.17
C GLU A 109 9.75 -15.62 1.69
N VAL A 110 8.76 -15.62 0.80
CA VAL A 110 8.94 -15.87 -0.64
C VAL A 110 9.00 -14.55 -1.39
N VAL A 111 10.19 -13.95 -1.48
CA VAL A 111 10.36 -12.67 -2.18
C VAL A 111 11.28 -12.82 -3.40
N LYS A 112 10.89 -12.19 -4.50
CA LYS A 112 11.70 -12.07 -5.70
C LYS A 112 11.30 -10.79 -6.46
N PRO A 113 12.00 -9.67 -6.25
CA PRO A 113 11.72 -8.44 -6.95
C PRO A 113 12.08 -8.56 -8.44
N GLY A 114 11.27 -7.95 -9.30
CA GLY A 114 11.42 -8.00 -10.75
C GLY A 114 11.55 -6.63 -11.42
N ASN A 115 11.70 -5.57 -10.63
CA ASN A 115 11.89 -4.21 -11.14
C ASN A 115 12.55 -3.33 -10.08
N ILE A 116 13.11 -2.20 -10.49
CA ILE A 116 13.84 -1.25 -9.62
C ILE A 116 13.02 -0.80 -8.41
N TYR A 117 11.72 -0.55 -8.58
CA TYR A 117 10.87 -0.17 -7.45
C TYR A 117 10.78 -1.28 -6.41
N ALA A 118 10.57 -2.52 -6.86
CA ALA A 118 10.48 -3.69 -6.00
C ALA A 118 11.82 -3.97 -5.26
N GLU A 119 12.94 -3.84 -5.97
CA GLU A 119 14.29 -3.98 -5.40
C GLU A 119 14.51 -2.95 -4.29
N HIS A 120 14.18 -1.68 -4.54
CA HIS A 120 14.31 -0.62 -3.55
C HIS A 120 13.38 -0.84 -2.34
N LYS A 121 12.16 -1.36 -2.58
CA LYS A 121 11.25 -1.66 -1.45
C LYS A 121 11.78 -2.81 -0.60
N LEU A 122 12.29 -3.86 -1.21
CA LEU A 122 12.89 -4.98 -0.47
C LEU A 122 14.15 -4.56 0.28
N GLU A 123 15.06 -3.81 -0.34
CA GLU A 123 16.25 -3.27 0.33
C GLU A 123 15.86 -2.36 1.52
N MET A 124 14.83 -1.54 1.35
CA MET A 124 14.29 -0.73 2.44
C MET A 124 13.82 -1.60 3.61
N GLU A 125 13.05 -2.67 3.36
CA GLU A 125 12.59 -3.59 4.41
C GLU A 125 13.76 -4.16 5.19
N GLU A 126 14.72 -4.76 4.50
CA GLU A 126 15.88 -5.43 5.09
C GLU A 126 16.71 -4.46 5.97
N ARG A 127 17.10 -3.34 5.39
CA ARG A 127 17.98 -2.37 6.07
C ARG A 127 17.29 -1.61 7.21
N VAL A 128 16.00 -1.32 7.09
CA VAL A 128 15.26 -0.68 8.19
C VAL A 128 15.10 -1.66 9.34
N LEU A 129 14.80 -2.94 9.07
CA LEU A 129 14.67 -3.97 10.11
C LEU A 129 16.01 -4.29 10.79
N GLU A 130 17.14 -4.20 10.09
CA GLU A 130 18.47 -4.27 10.70
C GLU A 130 18.71 -3.14 11.71
N LEU A 131 18.27 -1.92 11.39
CA LEU A 131 18.45 -0.74 12.26
C LEU A 131 17.43 -0.68 13.39
N VAL A 132 16.19 -1.06 13.13
CA VAL A 132 15.05 -1.00 14.05
C VAL A 132 14.26 -2.32 13.94
N PRO A 133 14.67 -3.38 14.66
CA PRO A 133 14.01 -4.69 14.59
C PRO A 133 12.52 -4.68 14.97
N SER A 134 12.07 -3.64 15.70
CA SER A 134 10.66 -3.43 16.06
C SER A 134 9.83 -2.74 14.98
N ALA A 135 10.45 -2.29 13.88
CA ALA A 135 9.74 -1.63 12.79
C ALA A 135 8.79 -2.60 12.06
N VAL A 136 7.74 -2.07 11.46
CA VAL A 136 6.74 -2.83 10.68
C VAL A 136 6.79 -2.40 9.24
N MET A 137 6.96 -3.37 8.33
CA MET A 137 6.96 -3.19 6.88
C MET A 137 5.65 -3.75 6.33
N LEU A 138 4.80 -2.89 5.77
CA LEU A 138 3.51 -3.28 5.19
C LEU A 138 3.66 -3.48 3.69
N ARG A 139 3.64 -4.70 3.21
CA ARG A 139 3.61 -5.03 1.79
C ARG A 139 2.21 -4.80 1.26
N ALA A 140 1.95 -3.54 0.95
CA ALA A 140 0.65 -3.12 0.48
C ALA A 140 0.47 -3.40 -1.01
N GLU A 141 -0.74 -3.76 -1.39
CA GLU A 141 -1.16 -3.97 -2.77
C GLU A 141 -1.82 -2.72 -3.38
N TRP A 142 -2.46 -2.83 -4.52
CA TRP A 142 -3.24 -1.74 -5.08
C TRP A 142 -4.37 -1.34 -4.14
N MET A 143 -4.37 -0.08 -3.78
CA MET A 143 -5.44 0.51 -2.98
C MET A 143 -6.36 1.37 -3.84
N TYR A 144 -7.64 1.43 -3.47
CA TYR A 144 -8.63 2.27 -4.12
C TYR A 144 -9.49 3.02 -3.11
N ASP A 145 -10.04 4.14 -3.57
CA ASP A 145 -11.05 4.93 -2.86
C ASP A 145 -11.90 5.64 -3.92
N TYR A 146 -13.15 5.93 -3.60
CA TYR A 146 -14.01 6.75 -4.44
C TYR A 146 -13.65 8.24 -4.37
N VAL A 147 -12.97 8.67 -3.31
CA VAL A 147 -12.39 10.02 -3.17
C VAL A 147 -10.89 9.93 -3.46
N SER A 148 -10.49 10.27 -4.67
CA SER A 148 -9.07 10.25 -5.04
C SER A 148 -8.77 11.27 -6.14
N PRO A 149 -7.68 12.05 -6.00
CA PRO A 149 -7.23 12.95 -7.05
C PRO A 149 -6.53 12.19 -8.21
N LYS A 150 -6.31 10.89 -8.05
CA LYS A 150 -5.62 10.03 -9.03
C LYS A 150 -6.50 8.87 -9.45
N PRO A 151 -6.37 8.39 -10.69
CA PRO A 151 -7.00 7.14 -11.11
C PRO A 151 -6.62 5.99 -10.19
N ASN A 152 -7.57 5.12 -9.89
CA ASN A 152 -7.39 3.88 -9.19
C ASN A 152 -8.33 2.82 -9.76
N TYR A 153 -8.20 1.57 -9.34
CA TYR A 153 -8.99 0.46 -9.88
C TYR A 153 -10.51 0.75 -9.84
N PHE A 154 -11.02 1.16 -8.67
CA PHE A 154 -12.45 1.44 -8.49
C PHE A 154 -12.96 2.52 -9.45
N LEU A 155 -12.29 3.67 -9.50
CA LEU A 155 -12.68 4.80 -10.36
C LEU A 155 -12.55 4.46 -11.85
N ASN A 156 -11.52 3.71 -12.23
CA ASN A 156 -11.32 3.28 -13.62
C ASN A 156 -12.49 2.42 -14.10
N VAL A 157 -12.95 1.47 -13.29
CA VAL A 157 -14.10 0.61 -13.64
C VAL A 157 -15.42 1.39 -13.52
N LEU A 158 -15.57 2.21 -12.46
CA LEU A 158 -16.76 3.06 -12.26
C LEU A 158 -17.00 4.02 -13.43
N HIS A 159 -15.95 4.60 -13.99
CA HIS A 159 -16.06 5.57 -15.09
C HIS A 159 -15.88 4.95 -16.48
N ALA A 160 -15.66 3.65 -16.57
CA ALA A 160 -15.56 2.97 -17.86
C ALA A 160 -16.86 3.13 -18.66
N SER A 161 -16.74 3.38 -19.97
CA SER A 161 -17.88 3.63 -20.86
C SER A 161 -17.92 2.72 -22.08
N GLN A 162 -16.79 2.16 -22.49
CA GLN A 162 -16.70 1.31 -23.68
C GLN A 162 -16.11 -0.04 -23.36
N GLN A 163 -14.86 -0.05 -22.85
CA GLN A 163 -14.10 -1.27 -22.66
C GLN A 163 -13.17 -1.14 -21.46
N VAL A 164 -12.99 -2.25 -20.75
CA VAL A 164 -11.91 -2.46 -19.77
C VAL A 164 -11.22 -3.79 -20.07
N SER A 165 -9.97 -3.94 -19.62
CA SER A 165 -9.16 -5.11 -19.95
C SER A 165 -8.43 -5.60 -18.70
N PHE A 166 -8.76 -6.84 -18.26
CA PHE A 166 -8.15 -7.51 -17.13
C PHE A 166 -7.95 -9.00 -17.45
N SER A 167 -7.00 -9.65 -16.81
CA SER A 167 -6.66 -11.03 -17.15
C SER A 167 -7.37 -12.05 -16.27
N SER A 168 -7.91 -13.10 -16.91
CA SER A 168 -8.45 -14.30 -16.25
C SER A 168 -7.36 -15.17 -15.61
N ARG A 169 -6.08 -14.87 -15.87
CA ARG A 169 -4.91 -15.58 -15.33
C ARG A 169 -4.03 -14.69 -14.46
N GLN A 170 -4.53 -13.57 -14.00
CA GLN A 170 -3.83 -12.68 -13.06
C GLN A 170 -4.58 -12.64 -11.74
N PHE A 171 -3.89 -13.06 -10.68
CA PHE A 171 -4.40 -13.04 -9.32
C PHE A 171 -3.65 -12.00 -8.49
N ARG A 172 -4.40 -11.14 -7.84
CA ARG A 172 -3.94 -10.16 -6.86
C ARG A 172 -5.11 -9.57 -6.11
N GLY A 173 -4.86 -9.07 -4.92
CA GLY A 173 -5.85 -8.27 -4.22
C GLY A 173 -5.88 -6.81 -4.70
N VAL A 174 -6.98 -6.16 -4.39
CA VAL A 174 -7.16 -4.71 -4.44
C VAL A 174 -7.91 -4.28 -3.18
N THR A 175 -7.39 -3.29 -2.46
CA THR A 175 -7.83 -2.99 -1.10
C THR A 175 -8.53 -1.64 -0.99
N TYR A 176 -9.68 -1.61 -0.31
CA TYR A 176 -10.37 -0.36 0.01
C TYR A 176 -9.57 0.43 1.05
N LEU A 177 -9.19 1.66 0.71
CA LEU A 177 -8.33 2.51 1.54
C LEU A 177 -8.92 2.82 2.92
N LYS A 178 -10.25 2.82 3.06
CA LYS A 178 -10.92 2.97 4.35
C LYS A 178 -10.56 1.81 5.30
N GLU A 179 -10.48 0.58 4.79
CA GLU A 179 -10.11 -0.59 5.59
C GLU A 179 -8.63 -0.55 6.01
N VAL A 180 -7.76 0.02 5.18
CA VAL A 180 -6.37 0.30 5.56
C VAL A 180 -6.32 1.17 6.82
N VAL A 181 -7.13 2.24 6.85
CA VAL A 181 -7.20 3.14 8.01
C VAL A 181 -7.76 2.44 9.25
N GLU A 182 -8.83 1.65 9.07
CA GLU A 182 -9.47 0.92 10.17
C GLU A 182 -8.55 -0.11 10.83
N ASN A 183 -7.60 -0.67 10.05
CA ASN A 183 -6.61 -1.62 10.56
C ASN A 183 -5.39 -0.98 11.23
N MET A 184 -5.18 0.35 11.11
CA MET A 184 -3.93 0.96 11.58
C MET A 184 -3.71 0.84 13.09
N ASP A 185 -4.75 0.80 13.91
CA ASP A 185 -4.60 0.61 15.37
C ASP A 185 -4.00 -0.77 15.68
N HIS A 186 -4.41 -1.82 14.96
CA HIS A 186 -3.80 -3.15 15.05
C HIS A 186 -2.37 -3.14 14.49
N VAL A 187 -2.14 -2.48 13.37
CA VAL A 187 -0.80 -2.34 12.76
C VAL A 187 0.20 -1.70 13.73
N MET A 188 -0.20 -0.69 14.49
CA MET A 188 0.66 -0.03 15.47
C MET A 188 1.12 -0.95 16.60
N THR A 189 0.42 -2.06 16.83
CA THR A 189 0.76 -3.05 17.85
C THR A 189 1.48 -4.29 17.31
N LEU A 190 1.64 -4.43 16.00
CA LEU A 190 2.32 -5.57 15.40
C LEU A 190 3.75 -5.72 15.92
N PRO A 191 4.24 -6.94 16.16
CA PRO A 191 5.68 -7.18 16.29
C PRO A 191 6.44 -6.68 15.06
N GLY A 192 7.75 -6.40 15.23
CA GLY A 192 8.58 -6.01 14.10
C GLY A 192 8.68 -7.09 13.03
N GLY A 193 8.76 -6.65 11.78
CA GLY A 193 8.87 -7.55 10.62
C GLY A 193 8.07 -7.07 9.41
N ALA A 194 8.14 -7.84 8.33
CA ALA A 194 7.34 -7.63 7.13
C ALA A 194 6.00 -8.37 7.22
N TYR A 195 4.96 -7.75 6.69
CA TYR A 195 3.59 -8.28 6.68
C TYR A 195 2.93 -8.00 5.34
N ASN A 196 2.33 -9.02 4.76
CA ASN A 196 1.39 -8.85 3.67
C ASN A 196 0.16 -8.09 4.19
N PHE A 197 -0.28 -7.09 3.44
CA PHE A 197 -1.24 -6.11 3.94
C PHE A 197 -2.23 -5.69 2.86
N GLY A 198 -3.41 -6.29 2.88
CA GLY A 198 -4.46 -6.04 1.91
C GLY A 198 -5.55 -7.11 1.90
N SER A 199 -6.50 -6.93 1.00
CA SER A 199 -7.64 -7.81 0.77
C SER A 199 -7.22 -9.08 0.03
N GLU A 200 -7.70 -10.23 0.47
CA GLU A 200 -7.45 -11.50 -0.19
C GLU A 200 -8.58 -11.84 -1.18
N THR A 201 -8.28 -12.68 -2.15
CA THR A 201 -9.25 -13.20 -3.11
C THR A 201 -8.81 -14.55 -3.64
N THR A 202 -9.76 -15.36 -4.10
CA THR A 202 -9.52 -16.58 -4.88
C THR A 202 -9.87 -16.38 -6.35
N GLN A 203 -10.26 -15.17 -6.73
CA GLN A 203 -10.72 -14.82 -8.07
C GLN A 203 -9.63 -14.08 -8.86
N SER A 204 -9.63 -14.28 -10.16
CA SER A 204 -8.81 -13.52 -11.08
C SER A 204 -9.28 -12.06 -11.18
N MET A 205 -8.41 -11.19 -11.66
CA MET A 205 -8.77 -9.79 -11.92
C MET A 205 -9.90 -9.64 -12.94
N TYR A 206 -10.04 -10.60 -13.88
CA TYR A 206 -11.14 -10.64 -14.82
C TYR A 206 -12.48 -10.90 -14.08
N GLU A 207 -12.56 -11.97 -13.28
CA GLU A 207 -13.77 -12.35 -12.53
C GLU A 207 -14.19 -11.26 -11.53
N ILE A 208 -13.23 -10.67 -10.81
CA ILE A 208 -13.49 -9.53 -9.91
C ILE A 208 -14.10 -8.35 -10.69
N THR A 209 -13.53 -8.03 -11.86
CA THR A 209 -14.00 -6.90 -12.67
C THR A 209 -15.37 -7.19 -13.27
N GLU A 210 -15.63 -8.41 -13.74
CA GLU A 210 -16.93 -8.84 -14.26
C GLU A 210 -18.03 -8.67 -13.19
N GLN A 211 -17.78 -9.18 -11.98
CA GLN A 211 -18.73 -9.04 -10.85
C GLN A 211 -18.94 -7.57 -10.48
N PHE A 212 -17.88 -6.76 -10.50
CA PHE A 212 -18.00 -5.35 -10.18
C PHE A 212 -18.78 -4.57 -11.26
N LEU A 213 -18.59 -4.86 -12.53
CA LEU A 213 -19.40 -4.30 -13.63
C LEU A 213 -20.88 -4.67 -13.50
N GLN A 214 -21.18 -5.94 -13.16
CA GLN A 214 -22.54 -6.39 -12.87
C GLN A 214 -23.16 -5.63 -11.70
N LEU A 215 -22.41 -5.44 -10.62
CA LEU A 215 -22.85 -4.67 -9.43
C LEU A 215 -23.14 -3.19 -9.76
N LEU A 216 -22.41 -2.63 -10.72
CA LEU A 216 -22.61 -1.27 -11.23
C LEU A 216 -23.79 -1.17 -12.22
N GLY A 217 -24.30 -2.31 -12.72
CA GLY A 217 -25.31 -2.34 -13.78
C GLY A 217 -24.80 -1.77 -15.11
N LYS A 218 -23.50 -1.95 -15.41
CA LYS A 218 -22.84 -1.39 -16.59
C LYS A 218 -22.71 -2.41 -17.71
N ASP A 219 -23.09 -2.00 -18.92
CA ASP A 219 -22.83 -2.72 -20.17
C ASP A 219 -21.50 -2.21 -20.77
N VAL A 220 -20.39 -2.66 -20.18
CA VAL A 220 -19.03 -2.35 -20.60
C VAL A 220 -18.35 -3.63 -21.04
N GLN A 221 -17.72 -3.62 -22.21
CA GLN A 221 -17.01 -4.79 -22.72
C GLN A 221 -15.79 -5.09 -21.84
N LEU A 222 -15.78 -6.28 -21.23
CA LEU A 222 -14.62 -6.79 -20.51
C LEU A 222 -13.80 -7.69 -21.42
N GLN A 223 -12.53 -7.33 -21.65
CA GLN A 223 -11.60 -8.13 -22.46
C GLN A 223 -10.63 -8.90 -21.55
N ASP A 224 -10.40 -10.17 -21.90
CA ASP A 224 -9.37 -10.98 -21.26
C ASP A 224 -7.98 -10.53 -21.79
N ALA A 225 -7.23 -9.89 -20.92
CA ALA A 225 -5.88 -9.41 -21.22
C ALA A 225 -4.84 -10.52 -21.10
N LEU A 226 -3.68 -10.31 -21.73
CA LEU A 226 -2.52 -11.13 -21.44
C LEU A 226 -2.17 -11.02 -19.95
N PRO A 227 -1.84 -12.15 -19.28
CA PRO A 227 -1.53 -12.12 -17.86
C PRO A 227 -0.24 -11.35 -17.63
N ARG A 228 -0.26 -10.54 -16.58
CA ARG A 228 0.96 -10.04 -15.95
C ARG A 228 1.39 -11.05 -14.86
N HIS A 229 2.50 -10.78 -14.18
CA HIS A 229 2.87 -11.57 -13.01
C HIS A 229 1.79 -11.50 -11.91
N ASN A 230 1.61 -12.58 -11.19
CA ASN A 230 0.74 -12.61 -10.01
C ASN A 230 1.38 -11.80 -8.87
N LEU A 231 0.50 -11.17 -8.07
CA LEU A 231 0.86 -10.48 -6.83
C LEU A 231 -0.12 -10.92 -5.73
N TRP A 232 -0.48 -12.18 -5.77
CA TRP A 232 -1.46 -12.80 -4.87
C TRP A 232 -0.82 -13.09 -3.52
N MET A 233 -1.22 -12.35 -2.50
CA MET A 233 -0.66 -12.44 -1.16
C MET A 233 -1.53 -13.30 -0.24
N ASN A 234 -0.88 -14.00 0.70
CA ASN A 234 -1.49 -14.60 1.87
C ASN A 234 -1.26 -13.64 3.06
N CYS A 235 -2.33 -13.14 3.65
CA CYS A 235 -2.27 -12.17 4.76
C CYS A 235 -2.46 -12.82 6.15
N GLU A 236 -2.35 -14.15 6.27
CA GLU A 236 -2.56 -14.90 7.52
C GLU A 236 -1.67 -14.40 8.67
N LYS A 237 -0.43 -14.02 8.37
CA LYS A 237 0.51 -13.54 9.39
C LYS A 237 -0.01 -12.27 10.08
N ALA A 238 -0.50 -11.30 9.32
CA ALA A 238 -1.07 -10.07 9.86
C ALA A 238 -2.41 -10.33 10.59
N ARG A 239 -3.22 -11.24 10.05
CA ARG A 239 -4.52 -11.64 10.62
C ARG A 239 -4.41 -12.25 12.03
N LYS A 240 -3.32 -12.96 12.34
CA LYS A 240 -3.04 -13.49 13.69
C LYS A 240 -2.94 -12.40 14.77
N TYR A 241 -2.77 -11.15 14.37
CA TYR A 241 -2.69 -9.97 15.23
C TYR A 241 -3.90 -9.03 15.10
N GLY A 242 -5.00 -9.50 14.51
CA GLY A 242 -6.24 -8.74 14.38
C GLY A 242 -6.27 -7.76 13.19
N VAL A 243 -5.32 -7.84 12.26
CA VAL A 243 -5.37 -7.07 11.00
C VAL A 243 -6.25 -7.85 10.03
N GLU A 244 -7.45 -7.32 9.74
CA GLU A 244 -8.46 -8.01 8.94
C GLU A 244 -8.98 -7.11 7.83
N PHE A 245 -9.03 -7.64 6.62
CA PHE A 245 -9.62 -6.98 5.46
C PHE A 245 -10.82 -7.78 4.95
N SER A 246 -11.79 -7.10 4.36
CA SER A 246 -12.82 -7.76 3.56
C SER A 246 -12.19 -8.51 2.39
N ASP A 247 -12.84 -9.56 1.91
CA ASP A 247 -12.59 -10.07 0.56
C ASP A 247 -12.70 -8.95 -0.48
N VAL A 248 -11.96 -9.06 -1.57
CA VAL A 248 -11.92 -8.01 -2.62
C VAL A 248 -13.33 -7.62 -3.10
N SER A 249 -14.20 -8.60 -3.35
CA SER A 249 -15.57 -8.34 -3.83
C SER A 249 -16.42 -7.60 -2.79
N ASP A 250 -16.27 -7.93 -1.52
CA ASP A 250 -17.00 -7.27 -0.43
C ASP A 250 -16.45 -5.87 -0.15
N GLY A 251 -15.14 -5.68 -0.23
CA GLY A 251 -14.52 -4.36 -0.17
C GLY A 251 -15.03 -3.41 -1.28
N LEU A 252 -15.16 -3.91 -2.51
CA LEU A 252 -15.72 -3.16 -3.63
C LEU A 252 -17.20 -2.78 -3.41
N LYS A 253 -18.02 -3.71 -2.93
CA LYS A 253 -19.42 -3.43 -2.55
C LYS A 253 -19.51 -2.37 -1.46
N ARG A 254 -18.65 -2.45 -0.45
CA ARG A 254 -18.57 -1.50 0.65
C ARG A 254 -18.22 -0.11 0.15
N CYS A 255 -17.16 0.00 -0.68
CA CYS A 255 -16.75 1.26 -1.27
C CYS A 255 -17.88 1.87 -2.15
N LEU A 256 -18.57 1.06 -2.95
CA LEU A 256 -19.69 1.51 -3.78
C LEU A 256 -20.87 2.02 -2.94
N ASN A 257 -21.16 1.38 -1.82
CA ASN A 257 -22.21 1.83 -0.91
C ASN A 257 -21.84 3.17 -0.26
N ASP A 258 -20.59 3.33 0.18
CA ASP A 258 -20.09 4.59 0.72
C ASP A 258 -20.14 5.71 -0.34
N TYR A 259 -19.75 5.43 -1.60
CA TYR A 259 -19.86 6.35 -2.72
C TYR A 259 -21.31 6.81 -2.94
N LYS A 260 -22.27 5.88 -3.03
CA LYS A 260 -23.69 6.20 -3.23
C LYS A 260 -24.32 7.01 -2.09
N THR A 261 -23.74 7.01 -0.90
CA THR A 261 -24.24 7.81 0.23
C THR A 261 -23.77 9.25 0.18
N VAL A 262 -22.67 9.55 -0.49
CA VAL A 262 -22.10 10.91 -0.62
C VAL A 262 -22.68 11.63 -1.84
N ASP A 263 -23.08 10.91 -2.89
CA ASP A 263 -23.70 11.46 -4.11
C ASP A 263 -25.20 11.80 -3.95
N LYS A 264 -25.75 11.65 -2.76
CA LYS A 264 -27.13 12.08 -2.41
C LYS A 264 -27.10 13.36 -1.62
#